data_9cb5f9b83bead579d38c2cf083867ead
#
_entry.id   9cb5f9b83bead579d38c2cf083867ead
#
_cell.length_a   1.000
_cell.length_b   1.000
_cell.length_c   1.000
_cell.angle_alpha   90.00
_cell.angle_beta   90.00
_cell.angle_gamma   90.00
#
_symmetry.space_group_name_H-M   'P 1'
#
loop_
_entity.id
_entity.type
_entity.pdbx_description
1 polymer ?
#
loop_
_entity_poly.entity_id
_entity_poly.type
_entity_poly.pdbx_seq_one_letter_code
_entity_poly.pdbx_strand_id
1 'polypeptide(L)'
;MAGTRVVGVTVSPHFRFTFIFFLLFDLALSQAYRPFPPAKTIESTQVEFEDFVGSKVCSECHEAIYDKWRQSTHGQAGGTPSEELVIGRFDGQPRHYADATVTPLRDEKGDYRFIVDWLGGKKDIKVDGVVGKGHMIGGGTQTYFSRFSDGTMRLLPFDFHRGDSIWFSETSTGQGWVPISEDLSMLSLSEWPSNRPLGTKAQAQNCQQCHGSQI
;
A
#
# COMPACT_ATOMS: atom_id res chain seq x y z
N MET A 1 26.76 22.66 65.43
CA MET A 1 26.99 21.63 64.42
C MET A 1 25.66 20.92 64.15
N ALA A 2 24.99 21.27 63.07
CA ALA A 2 23.70 20.70 62.70
C ALA A 2 23.92 19.56 61.68
N GLY A 3 23.60 18.35 62.08
CA GLY A 3 23.73 17.16 61.25
C GLY A 3 22.55 17.02 60.32
N THR A 4 22.78 17.07 59.01
CA THR A 4 21.80 16.85 57.98
C THR A 4 21.50 15.35 57.86
N ARG A 5 20.30 14.92 58.22
CA ARG A 5 19.81 13.56 57.99
C ARG A 5 19.42 13.41 56.53
N VAL A 6 20.11 12.56 55.80
CA VAL A 6 19.69 12.11 54.45
C VAL A 6 18.63 11.03 54.65
N VAL A 7 17.39 11.35 54.25
CA VAL A 7 16.31 10.35 54.21
C VAL A 7 16.49 9.51 52.93
N GLY A 8 16.94 8.29 53.11
CA GLY A 8 17.01 7.32 51.98
C GLY A 8 15.61 6.84 51.64
N VAL A 9 15.13 7.17 50.43
CA VAL A 9 13.88 6.66 49.90
C VAL A 9 14.16 5.22 49.37
N THR A 10 13.73 4.21 50.11
CA THR A 10 13.74 2.84 49.64
C THR A 10 12.57 2.57 48.72
N VAL A 11 12.81 2.48 47.43
CA VAL A 11 11.79 2.11 46.43
C VAL A 11 11.52 0.61 46.52
N SER A 12 10.26 0.26 46.77
CA SER A 12 9.80 -1.15 46.87
C SER A 12 10.15 -1.93 45.61
N PRO A 13 10.62 -3.21 45.72
CA PRO A 13 10.94 -4.03 44.56
C PRO A 13 9.73 -4.19 43.59
N HIS A 14 8.50 -4.19 44.09
CA HIS A 14 7.29 -4.23 43.26
C HIS A 14 7.13 -2.98 42.38
N PHE A 15 7.53 -1.81 42.88
CA PHE A 15 7.47 -0.56 42.11
C PHE A 15 8.49 -0.56 40.96
N ARG A 16 9.66 -1.15 41.17
CA ARG A 16 10.68 -1.32 40.13
C ARG A 16 10.24 -2.27 39.02
N PHE A 17 9.57 -3.37 39.36
CA PHE A 17 9.04 -4.32 38.39
C PHE A 17 7.93 -3.72 37.56
N THR A 18 7.00 -3.00 38.16
CA THR A 18 5.90 -2.33 37.46
C THR A 18 6.43 -1.26 36.50
N PHE A 19 7.43 -0.49 36.92
CA PHE A 19 8.00 0.57 36.10
C PHE A 19 8.77 0.00 34.88
N ILE A 20 9.52 -1.10 35.05
CA ILE A 20 10.19 -1.78 33.96
C ILE A 20 9.17 -2.37 32.99
N PHE A 21 8.08 -2.94 33.48
CA PHE A 21 7.03 -3.49 32.63
C PHE A 21 6.35 -2.40 31.77
N PHE A 22 6.05 -1.25 32.35
CA PHE A 22 5.52 -0.10 31.60
C PHE A 22 6.50 0.43 30.56
N LEU A 23 7.79 0.56 30.90
CA LEU A 23 8.82 0.98 29.96
C LEU A 23 8.99 0.00 28.79
N LEU A 24 8.94 -1.30 29.03
CA LEU A 24 9.02 -2.32 27.99
C LEU A 24 7.75 -2.34 27.13
N PHE A 25 6.59 -2.08 27.72
CA PHE A 25 5.32 -1.98 27.01
C PHE A 25 5.27 -0.74 26.11
N ASP A 26 5.72 0.43 26.61
CA ASP A 26 5.85 1.65 25.81
C ASP A 26 6.87 1.49 24.67
N LEU A 27 7.97 0.78 24.91
CA LEU A 27 8.95 0.48 23.87
C LEU A 27 8.39 -0.46 22.80
N ALA A 28 7.58 -1.45 23.18
CA ALA A 28 6.89 -2.33 22.24
C ALA A 28 5.83 -1.61 21.44
N LEU A 29 5.06 -0.71 22.06
CA LEU A 29 4.08 0.13 21.38
C LEU A 29 4.75 1.13 20.42
N SER A 30 5.89 1.70 20.80
CA SER A 30 6.64 2.63 19.92
C SER A 30 7.24 1.91 18.69
N GLN A 31 7.54 0.62 18.80
CA GLN A 31 7.98 -0.19 17.65
C GLN A 31 6.81 -0.59 16.75
N ALA A 32 5.61 -0.77 17.30
CA ALA A 32 4.38 -1.02 16.53
C ALA A 32 3.90 0.24 15.79
N TYR A 33 4.19 1.42 16.33
CA TYR A 33 3.94 2.71 15.66
C TYR A 33 5.04 2.98 14.64
N ARG A 34 4.86 2.45 13.44
CA ARG A 34 5.69 2.86 12.30
C ARG A 34 4.91 3.87 11.47
N PRO A 35 5.20 5.18 11.61
CA PRO A 35 4.70 6.14 10.63
C PRO A 35 5.20 5.72 9.23
N PHE A 36 4.47 6.06 8.19
CA PHE A 36 4.99 5.86 6.84
C PHE A 36 6.39 6.47 6.78
N PRO A 37 7.42 5.66 6.46
CA PRO A 37 8.76 6.19 6.40
C PRO A 37 8.80 7.31 5.36
N PRO A 38 9.58 8.38 5.59
CA PRO A 38 9.83 9.35 4.54
C PRO A 38 10.42 8.60 3.35
N ALA A 39 9.88 8.84 2.16
CA ALA A 39 10.48 8.28 0.96
C ALA A 39 11.89 8.83 0.82
N LYS A 40 12.80 7.99 0.35
CA LYS A 40 14.06 8.50 -0.17
C LYS A 40 13.72 9.42 -1.33
N THR A 41 14.26 10.62 -1.32
CA THR A 41 14.17 11.52 -2.45
C THR A 41 14.71 10.77 -3.67
N ILE A 42 13.86 10.53 -4.65
CA ILE A 42 14.29 9.99 -5.93
C ILE A 42 14.65 11.21 -6.76
N GLU A 43 15.86 11.20 -7.32
CA GLU A 43 16.17 12.19 -8.33
C GLU A 43 15.17 12.01 -9.47
N SER A 44 14.39 13.06 -9.73
CA SER A 44 13.46 13.09 -10.85
C SER A 44 14.24 12.82 -12.13
N THR A 45 13.72 12.01 -13.02
CA THR A 45 14.26 11.84 -14.37
C THR A 45 14.09 13.10 -15.21
N GLN A 46 13.54 14.17 -14.65
CA GLN A 46 13.16 15.42 -15.33
C GLN A 46 12.15 15.21 -16.46
N VAL A 47 11.47 14.07 -16.48
CA VAL A 47 10.38 13.76 -17.40
C VAL A 47 9.09 13.93 -16.62
N GLU A 48 8.29 14.90 -17.02
CA GLU A 48 6.98 15.18 -16.44
C GLU A 48 5.87 14.45 -17.23
N PHE A 49 4.69 14.36 -16.65
CA PHE A 49 3.55 13.68 -17.32
C PHE A 49 3.21 14.36 -18.65
N GLU A 50 3.36 15.66 -18.72
CA GLU A 50 3.10 16.49 -19.90
C GLU A 50 4.08 16.26 -21.06
N ASP A 51 5.23 15.64 -20.79
CA ASP A 51 6.21 15.26 -21.81
C ASP A 51 5.76 14.03 -22.63
N PHE A 52 4.75 13.32 -22.15
CA PHE A 52 4.19 12.16 -22.85
C PHE A 52 3.04 12.59 -23.77
N VAL A 53 3.17 12.35 -25.05
CA VAL A 53 2.11 12.62 -26.04
C VAL A 53 0.90 11.69 -25.91
N GLY A 54 1.04 10.61 -25.13
CA GLY A 54 0.01 9.60 -24.96
C GLY A 54 -0.15 8.65 -26.16
N SER A 55 -0.59 7.45 -25.89
CA SER A 55 -0.73 6.40 -26.93
C SER A 55 -1.80 6.73 -27.98
N LYS A 56 -2.76 7.61 -27.69
CA LYS A 56 -3.81 8.00 -28.62
C LYS A 56 -3.27 8.66 -29.90
N VAL A 57 -2.17 9.38 -29.80
CA VAL A 57 -1.52 10.00 -30.97
C VAL A 57 -1.12 8.96 -32.03
N CYS A 58 -0.79 7.73 -31.61
CA CYS A 58 -0.45 6.67 -32.52
C CYS A 58 -1.64 6.25 -33.43
N SER A 59 -2.87 6.48 -32.99
CA SER A 59 -4.07 6.15 -33.76
C SER A 59 -4.25 6.98 -35.03
N GLU A 60 -3.65 8.17 -35.10
CA GLU A 60 -3.73 9.04 -36.28
C GLU A 60 -3.16 8.40 -37.54
N CYS A 61 -2.11 7.57 -37.39
CA CYS A 61 -1.48 6.85 -38.48
C CYS A 61 -1.67 5.33 -38.42
N HIS A 62 -1.97 4.78 -37.22
CA HIS A 62 -1.98 3.33 -36.96
C HIS A 62 -3.30 2.89 -36.31
N GLU A 63 -4.45 3.39 -36.77
CA GLU A 63 -5.76 3.15 -36.18
C GLU A 63 -6.05 1.68 -35.89
N ALA A 64 -5.91 0.81 -36.90
CA ALA A 64 -6.23 -0.61 -36.75
C ALA A 64 -5.30 -1.33 -35.75
N ILE A 65 -4.04 -0.89 -35.62
CA ILE A 65 -3.08 -1.45 -34.66
C ILE A 65 -3.40 -0.93 -33.28
N TYR A 66 -3.70 0.36 -33.15
CA TYR A 66 -4.07 1.01 -31.91
C TYR A 66 -5.33 0.40 -31.31
N ASP A 67 -6.37 0.13 -32.11
CA ASP A 67 -7.61 -0.49 -31.64
C ASP A 67 -7.39 -1.91 -31.12
N LYS A 68 -6.56 -2.71 -31.82
CA LYS A 68 -6.18 -4.03 -31.32
C LYS A 68 -5.39 -3.96 -30.02
N TRP A 69 -4.41 -3.03 -29.93
CA TRP A 69 -3.61 -2.82 -28.73
C TRP A 69 -4.50 -2.39 -27.56
N ARG A 70 -5.37 -1.41 -27.76
CA ARG A 70 -6.27 -0.90 -26.72
C ARG A 70 -7.20 -1.98 -26.13
N GLN A 71 -7.55 -2.98 -26.93
CA GLN A 71 -8.39 -4.09 -26.49
C GLN A 71 -7.57 -5.26 -25.92
N SER A 72 -6.25 -5.24 -26.07
CA SER A 72 -5.39 -6.29 -25.57
C SER A 72 -5.20 -6.21 -24.05
N THR A 73 -4.71 -7.31 -23.46
CA THR A 73 -4.32 -7.34 -22.05
C THR A 73 -3.25 -6.30 -21.72
N HIS A 74 -2.35 -6.02 -22.65
CA HIS A 74 -1.31 -4.99 -22.46
C HIS A 74 -1.89 -3.58 -22.47
N GLY A 75 -2.79 -3.26 -23.40
CA GLY A 75 -3.44 -1.97 -23.47
C GLY A 75 -4.41 -1.69 -22.31
N GLN A 76 -4.81 -2.75 -21.60
CA GLN A 76 -5.69 -2.68 -20.42
C GLN A 76 -4.96 -3.10 -19.13
N ALA A 77 -3.62 -3.12 -19.16
CA ALA A 77 -2.84 -3.63 -18.03
C ALA A 77 -2.88 -2.76 -16.79
N GLY A 78 -3.31 -1.51 -16.90
CA GLY A 78 -3.40 -0.59 -15.76
C GLY A 78 -3.73 0.83 -16.19
N GLY A 79 -3.73 1.74 -15.25
CA GLY A 79 -3.98 3.17 -15.48
C GLY A 79 -4.63 3.88 -14.30
N THR A 80 -5.17 5.07 -14.56
CA THR A 80 -5.96 5.83 -13.60
C THR A 80 -7.23 5.06 -13.24
N PRO A 81 -7.59 4.96 -11.95
CA PRO A 81 -8.79 4.24 -11.52
C PRO A 81 -10.08 4.78 -12.19
N SER A 82 -10.87 3.88 -12.71
CA SER A 82 -12.19 4.17 -13.28
C SER A 82 -13.15 3.01 -13.04
N GLU A 83 -14.45 3.21 -13.23
CA GLU A 83 -15.44 2.14 -13.10
C GLU A 83 -15.18 0.96 -14.05
N GLU A 84 -14.63 1.24 -15.22
CA GLU A 84 -14.33 0.22 -16.22
C GLU A 84 -13.04 -0.55 -15.87
N LEU A 85 -12.10 0.10 -15.20
CA LEU A 85 -10.77 -0.45 -14.95
C LEU A 85 -10.69 -1.16 -13.59
N VAL A 86 -11.30 -0.61 -12.54
CA VAL A 86 -11.25 -1.17 -11.19
C VAL A 86 -12.13 -2.40 -11.10
N ILE A 87 -11.53 -3.53 -10.69
CA ILE A 87 -12.24 -4.81 -10.51
C ILE A 87 -12.47 -5.14 -9.04
N GLY A 88 -11.72 -4.53 -8.12
CA GLY A 88 -11.87 -4.73 -6.68
C GLY A 88 -13.20 -4.20 -6.16
N ARG A 89 -13.70 -4.85 -5.12
CA ARG A 89 -14.95 -4.45 -4.46
C ARG A 89 -14.68 -3.32 -3.46
N PHE A 90 -14.82 -2.08 -3.92
CA PHE A 90 -14.77 -0.88 -3.07
C PHE A 90 -16.17 -0.58 -2.53
N ASP A 91 -16.71 -1.54 -1.79
CA ASP A 91 -18.10 -1.61 -1.32
C ASP A 91 -18.31 -1.02 0.09
N GLY A 92 -17.27 -0.46 0.71
CA GLY A 92 -17.31 0.08 2.06
C GLY A 92 -17.34 -1.00 3.16
N GLN A 93 -17.25 -2.28 2.80
CA GLN A 93 -17.22 -3.35 3.79
C GLN A 93 -15.80 -3.52 4.35
N PRO A 94 -15.65 -3.57 5.68
CA PRO A 94 -14.34 -3.76 6.30
C PRO A 94 -13.79 -5.16 6.02
N ARG A 95 -12.47 -5.23 5.91
CA ARG A 95 -11.67 -6.46 5.83
C ARG A 95 -10.79 -6.48 7.07
N HIS A 96 -10.84 -7.57 7.82
CA HIS A 96 -10.21 -7.68 9.12
C HIS A 96 -8.89 -8.44 9.02
N TYR A 97 -7.85 -7.86 9.60
CA TYR A 97 -6.58 -8.48 9.94
C TYR A 97 -6.55 -8.74 11.44
N ALA A 98 -5.58 -9.50 11.93
CA ALA A 98 -5.37 -9.72 13.35
C ALA A 98 -5.13 -8.41 14.14
N ASP A 99 -4.54 -7.42 13.51
CA ASP A 99 -4.06 -6.17 14.12
C ASP A 99 -4.54 -4.91 13.40
N ALA A 100 -5.44 -5.04 12.42
CA ALA A 100 -5.92 -3.92 11.64
C ALA A 100 -7.26 -4.19 10.96
N THR A 101 -7.89 -3.12 10.52
CA THR A 101 -9.05 -3.17 9.63
C THR A 101 -8.80 -2.31 8.40
N VAL A 102 -9.08 -2.85 7.22
CA VAL A 102 -8.97 -2.14 5.95
C VAL A 102 -10.33 -2.09 5.29
N THR A 103 -10.81 -0.89 5.00
CA THR A 103 -12.10 -0.68 4.34
C THR A 103 -11.89 -0.09 2.95
N PRO A 104 -11.98 -0.89 1.88
CA PRO A 104 -12.00 -0.39 0.53
C PRO A 104 -13.35 0.26 0.26
N LEU A 105 -13.34 1.51 -0.16
CA LEU A 105 -14.57 2.25 -0.47
C LEU A 105 -14.39 3.20 -1.66
N ARG A 106 -15.50 3.55 -2.28
CA ARG A 106 -15.58 4.66 -3.22
C ARG A 106 -16.24 5.83 -2.50
N ASP A 107 -15.58 6.98 -2.47
CA ASP A 107 -16.10 8.17 -1.79
C ASP A 107 -17.16 8.91 -2.63
N GLU A 108 -17.77 9.96 -2.05
CA GLU A 108 -18.81 10.76 -2.70
C GLU A 108 -18.32 11.48 -3.98
N LYS A 109 -16.99 11.67 -4.11
CA LYS A 109 -16.37 12.27 -5.30
C LYS A 109 -16.10 11.22 -6.39
N GLY A 110 -16.30 9.94 -6.08
CA GLY A 110 -16.00 8.82 -6.95
C GLY A 110 -14.57 8.30 -6.85
N ASP A 111 -13.76 8.82 -5.93
CA ASP A 111 -12.41 8.37 -5.70
C ASP A 111 -12.40 7.01 -4.96
N TYR A 112 -11.55 6.10 -5.41
CA TYR A 112 -11.30 4.81 -4.76
C TYR A 112 -10.32 5.01 -3.62
N ARG A 113 -10.64 4.46 -2.44
CA ARG A 113 -9.87 4.69 -1.21
C ARG A 113 -9.76 3.45 -0.38
N PHE A 114 -8.66 3.33 0.37
CA PHE A 114 -8.52 2.38 1.47
C PHE A 114 -8.46 3.16 2.79
N ILE A 115 -9.44 2.92 3.66
CA ILE A 115 -9.38 3.39 5.04
C ILE A 115 -8.72 2.30 5.86
N VAL A 116 -7.53 2.57 6.37
CA VAL A 116 -6.74 1.63 7.17
C VAL A 116 -6.74 2.10 8.61
N ASP A 117 -7.20 1.24 9.50
CA ASP A 117 -7.23 1.46 10.93
C ASP A 117 -6.40 0.36 11.61
N TRP A 118 -5.31 0.75 12.29
CA TRP A 118 -4.39 -0.15 12.97
C TRP A 118 -3.80 0.50 14.22
N LEU A 119 -2.99 -0.22 14.99
CA LEU A 119 -2.33 0.30 16.20
C LEU A 119 -1.58 1.63 16.00
N GLY A 120 -1.05 1.88 14.80
CA GLY A 120 -0.37 3.13 14.43
C GLY A 120 -1.30 4.30 14.13
N GLY A 121 -2.62 4.10 14.21
CA GLY A 121 -3.63 5.11 13.94
C GLY A 121 -4.46 4.82 12.70
N LYS A 122 -5.11 5.84 12.17
CA LYS A 122 -5.98 5.74 11.00
C LYS A 122 -5.37 6.44 9.80
N LYS A 123 -5.38 5.80 8.65
CA LYS A 123 -4.97 6.38 7.36
C LYS A 123 -6.10 6.29 6.36
N ASP A 124 -6.22 7.33 5.59
CA ASP A 124 -7.07 7.43 4.43
C ASP A 124 -6.16 7.51 3.20
N ILE A 125 -6.16 6.47 2.39
CA ILE A 125 -5.24 6.30 1.27
C ILE A 125 -6.04 6.31 -0.03
N LYS A 126 -5.83 7.33 -0.85
CA LYS A 126 -6.42 7.39 -2.18
C LYS A 126 -5.69 6.41 -3.12
N VAL A 127 -6.43 5.75 -3.97
CA VAL A 127 -5.89 4.95 -5.07
C VAL A 127 -5.69 5.86 -6.27
N ASP A 128 -4.45 6.05 -6.68
CA ASP A 128 -4.08 6.90 -7.81
C ASP A 128 -3.74 6.10 -9.07
N GLY A 129 -3.53 4.79 -8.92
CA GLY A 129 -3.28 3.90 -10.05
C GLY A 129 -3.64 2.46 -9.77
N VAL A 130 -3.90 1.72 -10.82
CA VAL A 130 -4.16 0.28 -10.78
C VAL A 130 -3.33 -0.45 -11.82
N VAL A 131 -2.94 -1.69 -11.52
CA VAL A 131 -2.32 -2.62 -12.47
C VAL A 131 -3.05 -3.94 -12.45
N GLY A 132 -3.26 -4.49 -13.63
CA GLY A 132 -4.07 -5.68 -13.84
C GLY A 132 -5.56 -5.37 -13.99
N LYS A 133 -6.25 -6.20 -14.78
CA LYS A 133 -7.71 -6.11 -14.97
C LYS A 133 -8.40 -7.48 -14.91
N GLY A 134 -7.66 -8.49 -14.48
CA GLY A 134 -8.23 -9.82 -14.32
C GLY A 134 -8.55 -10.54 -15.64
N HIS A 135 -7.78 -10.29 -16.71
CA HIS A 135 -7.96 -10.96 -18.01
C HIS A 135 -7.27 -12.31 -18.11
N MET A 136 -6.55 -12.74 -17.09
CA MET A 136 -5.87 -14.03 -17.10
C MET A 136 -6.86 -15.19 -16.93
N ILE A 137 -6.49 -16.38 -17.42
CA ILE A 137 -7.22 -17.62 -17.13
C ILE A 137 -7.28 -17.79 -15.61
N GLY A 138 -8.47 -17.99 -15.06
CA GLY A 138 -8.71 -18.04 -13.62
C GLY A 138 -9.07 -16.70 -12.99
N GLY A 139 -9.15 -15.61 -13.78
CA GLY A 139 -9.71 -14.31 -13.34
C GLY A 139 -8.69 -13.20 -13.11
N GLY A 140 -7.41 -13.54 -12.93
CA GLY A 140 -6.32 -12.58 -12.72
C GLY A 140 -6.48 -11.72 -11.47
N THR A 141 -5.48 -10.89 -11.25
CA THR A 141 -5.37 -10.02 -10.06
C THR A 141 -5.31 -8.55 -10.44
N GLN A 142 -5.60 -7.70 -9.48
CA GLN A 142 -5.41 -6.26 -9.58
C GLN A 142 -4.71 -5.74 -8.34
N THR A 143 -3.67 -4.93 -8.58
CA THR A 143 -2.85 -4.26 -7.59
C THR A 143 -3.08 -2.76 -7.64
N TYR A 144 -2.95 -2.09 -6.52
CA TYR A 144 -3.27 -0.68 -6.34
C TYR A 144 -2.06 0.13 -5.91
N PHE A 145 -2.02 1.39 -6.36
CA PHE A 145 -0.96 2.34 -6.05
C PHE A 145 -1.53 3.63 -5.49
N SER A 146 -0.73 4.31 -4.70
CA SER A 146 -1.05 5.64 -4.18
C SER A 146 0.12 6.59 -4.37
N ARG A 147 -0.17 7.84 -4.68
CA ARG A 147 0.80 8.94 -4.66
C ARG A 147 0.91 9.47 -3.25
N PHE A 148 2.11 9.44 -2.72
CA PHE A 148 2.40 9.96 -1.39
C PHE A 148 2.78 11.45 -1.44
N SER A 149 2.75 12.11 -0.27
CA SER A 149 2.99 13.55 -0.15
C SER A 149 4.38 14.00 -0.60
N ASP A 150 5.33 13.08 -0.71
CA ASP A 150 6.66 13.32 -1.26
C ASP A 150 6.73 13.18 -2.79
N GLY A 151 5.58 13.04 -3.45
CA GLY A 151 5.46 12.89 -4.90
C GLY A 151 5.69 11.47 -5.43
N THR A 152 6.11 10.52 -4.57
CA THR A 152 6.37 9.15 -5.03
C THR A 152 5.10 8.32 -5.13
N MET A 153 5.05 7.43 -6.13
CA MET A 153 4.06 6.37 -6.24
C MET A 153 4.53 5.16 -5.45
N ARG A 154 3.65 4.54 -4.68
CA ARG A 154 3.98 3.36 -3.88
C ARG A 154 2.90 2.31 -4.00
N LEU A 155 3.35 1.05 -3.98
CA LEU A 155 2.49 -0.11 -3.97
C LEU A 155 1.71 -0.20 -2.65
N LEU A 156 0.43 -0.54 -2.75
CA LEU A 156 -0.39 -0.85 -1.59
C LEU A 156 -0.48 -2.37 -1.42
N PRO A 157 -0.49 -2.89 -0.18
CA PRO A 157 -0.48 -4.34 0.07
C PRO A 157 -1.87 -4.99 -0.01
N PHE A 158 -2.79 -4.40 -0.74
CA PHE A 158 -4.18 -4.84 -0.83
C PHE A 158 -4.49 -5.15 -2.29
N ASP A 159 -4.44 -6.42 -2.63
CA ASP A 159 -4.69 -6.91 -3.98
C ASP A 159 -6.06 -7.58 -4.07
N PHE A 160 -6.63 -7.62 -5.27
CA PHE A 160 -7.92 -8.26 -5.50
C PHE A 160 -7.81 -9.35 -6.56
N HIS A 161 -8.31 -10.55 -6.25
CA HIS A 161 -8.44 -11.65 -7.19
C HIS A 161 -9.86 -11.73 -7.72
N ARG A 162 -10.01 -11.59 -9.05
CA ARG A 162 -11.31 -11.50 -9.71
C ARG A 162 -12.08 -12.82 -9.68
N GLY A 163 -11.39 -13.93 -9.92
CA GLY A 163 -12.03 -15.25 -10.04
C GLY A 163 -12.73 -15.65 -8.74
N ASP A 164 -12.05 -15.53 -7.62
CA ASP A 164 -12.58 -15.88 -6.30
C ASP A 164 -13.28 -14.70 -5.62
N SER A 165 -13.19 -13.51 -6.20
CA SER A 165 -13.74 -12.27 -5.61
C SER A 165 -13.25 -11.98 -4.19
N ILE A 166 -11.96 -12.20 -3.95
CA ILE A 166 -11.32 -12.04 -2.64
C ILE A 166 -10.26 -10.95 -2.65
N TRP A 167 -10.13 -10.29 -1.51
CA TRP A 167 -8.96 -9.46 -1.18
C TRP A 167 -7.86 -10.35 -0.61
N PHE A 168 -6.62 -10.11 -1.03
CA PHE A 168 -5.47 -10.83 -0.55
C PHE A 168 -4.26 -9.90 -0.41
N SER A 169 -3.21 -10.39 0.22
CA SER A 169 -1.97 -9.64 0.43
C SER A 169 -0.76 -10.54 0.29
N GLU A 170 0.39 -9.94 -0.04
CA GLU A 170 1.67 -10.63 -0.07
C GLU A 170 2.36 -10.52 1.30
N THR A 171 2.80 -11.65 1.85
CA THR A 171 3.51 -11.68 3.12
C THR A 171 5.03 -11.59 2.93
N SER A 172 5.70 -10.92 3.88
CA SER A 172 7.16 -10.80 3.90
C SER A 172 7.90 -12.10 4.26
N THR A 173 7.17 -13.09 4.78
CA THR A 173 7.73 -14.35 5.28
C THR A 173 7.82 -15.45 4.24
N GLY A 174 7.57 -15.15 2.97
CA GLY A 174 7.65 -16.13 1.87
C GLY A 174 6.49 -17.11 1.78
N GLN A 175 5.42 -16.91 2.54
CA GLN A 175 4.18 -17.69 2.41
C GLN A 175 3.41 -17.35 1.13
N GLY A 176 3.88 -16.34 0.41
CA GLY A 176 3.27 -15.89 -0.83
C GLY A 176 2.02 -15.05 -0.62
N TRP A 177 1.09 -15.18 -1.52
CA TRP A 177 -0.17 -14.44 -1.52
C TRP A 177 -1.22 -15.18 -0.70
N VAL A 178 -1.75 -14.49 0.32
CA VAL A 178 -2.72 -15.05 1.25
C VAL A 178 -3.97 -14.19 1.30
N PRO A 179 -5.17 -14.79 1.39
CA PRO A 179 -6.40 -14.05 1.62
C PRO A 179 -6.33 -13.22 2.90
N ILE A 180 -6.93 -12.03 2.87
CA ILE A 180 -7.08 -11.22 4.08
C ILE A 180 -7.99 -11.97 5.05
N SER A 181 -7.51 -12.16 6.27
CA SER A 181 -8.23 -12.86 7.35
C SER A 181 -7.81 -12.34 8.73
N GLU A 182 -8.60 -12.65 9.73
CA GLU A 182 -8.31 -12.27 11.12
C GLU A 182 -7.05 -12.95 11.71
N ASP A 183 -6.54 -13.98 11.05
CA ASP A 183 -5.29 -14.64 11.44
C ASP A 183 -4.04 -13.99 10.82
N LEU A 184 -4.22 -13.11 9.81
CA LEU A 184 -3.13 -12.46 9.12
C LEU A 184 -2.81 -11.11 9.78
N SER A 185 -1.58 -10.93 10.26
CA SER A 185 -1.13 -9.63 10.75
C SER A 185 -0.75 -8.71 9.59
N MET A 186 -1.29 -7.49 9.57
CA MET A 186 -0.91 -6.48 8.58
C MET A 186 0.57 -6.07 8.70
N LEU A 187 1.15 -6.13 9.89
CA LEU A 187 2.57 -5.88 10.11
C LEU A 187 3.49 -6.93 9.45
N SER A 188 2.95 -8.10 9.07
CA SER A 188 3.70 -9.15 8.36
C SER A 188 3.71 -8.96 6.83
N LEU A 189 2.99 -7.99 6.30
CA LEU A 189 2.91 -7.76 4.86
C LEU A 189 4.21 -7.17 4.31
N SER A 190 4.58 -7.58 3.10
CA SER A 190 5.81 -7.14 2.44
C SER A 190 5.82 -5.64 2.10
N GLU A 191 4.66 -5.09 1.80
CA GLU A 191 4.49 -3.69 1.40
C GLU A 191 3.80 -2.82 2.46
N TRP A 192 3.76 -3.26 3.74
CA TRP A 192 3.23 -2.44 4.83
C TRP A 192 4.31 -2.10 5.87
N PRO A 193 4.41 -0.83 6.27
CA PRO A 193 3.85 0.34 5.60
C PRO A 193 4.46 0.52 4.21
N SER A 194 3.70 1.08 3.27
CA SER A 194 4.17 1.28 1.90
C SER A 194 5.42 2.16 1.88
N ASN A 195 6.58 1.54 1.72
CA ASN A 195 7.88 2.20 1.88
C ASN A 195 8.75 2.13 0.63
N ARG A 196 8.32 1.38 -0.39
CA ARG A 196 9.05 1.21 -1.64
C ARG A 196 8.43 2.06 -2.76
N PRO A 197 9.07 3.18 -3.12
CA PRO A 197 8.66 3.94 -4.29
C PRO A 197 8.83 3.12 -5.57
N LEU A 198 7.86 3.20 -6.47
CA LEU A 198 7.96 2.63 -7.79
C LEU A 198 9.04 3.36 -8.60
N GLY A 199 9.65 2.65 -9.53
CA GLY A 199 10.69 3.22 -10.39
C GLY A 199 12.09 3.28 -9.79
N THR A 200 12.28 2.99 -8.50
CA THR A 200 13.61 3.04 -7.86
C THR A 200 14.51 1.85 -8.17
N LYS A 201 13.98 0.79 -8.77
CA LYS A 201 14.75 -0.40 -9.13
C LYS A 201 14.99 -0.46 -10.63
N ALA A 202 16.25 -0.47 -11.03
CA ALA A 202 16.69 -0.70 -12.41
C ALA A 202 16.55 -2.16 -12.88
N GLN A 203 15.89 -3.03 -12.13
CA GLN A 203 15.81 -4.46 -12.40
C GLN A 203 14.42 -4.89 -12.87
N ALA A 204 14.32 -6.11 -13.44
CA ALA A 204 13.12 -6.73 -14.00
C ALA A 204 11.88 -6.83 -13.06
N GLN A 205 12.03 -6.48 -11.79
CA GLN A 205 10.96 -6.38 -10.80
C GLN A 205 10.29 -5.01 -10.75
N ASN A 206 10.66 -4.10 -11.64
CA ASN A 206 10.01 -2.80 -11.73
C ASN A 206 8.74 -2.93 -12.55
N CYS A 207 7.59 -2.71 -11.95
CA CYS A 207 6.28 -2.78 -12.61
C CYS A 207 6.21 -1.93 -13.88
N GLN A 208 6.90 -0.78 -13.90
CA GLN A 208 6.95 0.12 -15.05
C GLN A 208 7.56 -0.47 -16.31
N GLN A 209 8.45 -1.47 -16.18
CA GLN A 209 9.04 -2.10 -17.36
C GLN A 209 8.02 -2.90 -18.18
N CYS A 210 6.98 -3.43 -17.52
CA CYS A 210 5.94 -4.21 -18.16
C CYS A 210 4.61 -3.47 -18.26
N HIS A 211 4.31 -2.57 -17.32
CA HIS A 211 3.00 -1.93 -17.19
C HIS A 211 2.97 -0.45 -17.61
N GLY A 212 4.01 0.02 -18.23
CA GLY A 212 4.06 1.33 -18.86
C GLY A 212 4.75 2.42 -18.04
N SER A 213 5.02 3.52 -18.73
CA SER A 213 5.78 4.66 -18.21
C SER A 213 4.95 5.66 -17.39
N GLN A 214 3.66 5.41 -17.21
CA GLN A 214 2.72 6.38 -16.63
C GLN A 214 2.20 5.97 -15.25
N ILE A 215 2.88 5.05 -14.57
CA ILE A 215 2.55 4.66 -13.20
C ILE A 215 3.49 5.36 -12.23
#